data_742cb2eb4504c725794a4abdc5eb7edb
#
_entry.id   742cb2eb4504c725794a4abdc5eb7edb
#
_cell.length_a   1.000
_cell.length_b   1.000
_cell.length_c   1.000
_cell.angle_alpha   90.00
_cell.angle_beta   90.00
_cell.angle_gamma   90.00
#
_symmetry.space_group_name_H-M   'P 1'
#
loop_
_entity.id
_entity.type
_entity.pdbx_description
1 polymer ?
#
loop_
_entity_poly.entity_id
_entity_poly.type
_entity_poly.pdbx_seq_one_letter_code
_entity_poly.pdbx_strand_id
1 'polypeptide(L)'
;MTMLYDRAAGLVSVIISAYNYDRYIIDTLESLKRQTYSNIEIILMDDCSQDNTKTIVNEWLTENADKFTDFIYVRLPKNLGFEWAVNIGLCLSKGEYVVFHDADDISHDEKIEKQVKYLQKHPNTAALGTVFSSFRDDISNVISTSNWISFDANEIERNYKFDIKHCVCYGTLMIRAYIIDEIIGFNKAVLFSNDFFFVNNIVHHGFIVENLNENLYFYRNHDKQFSRSLYEDDTVTHNYKEKRKKNEGQASIVVPIKGISDKVKETLESIASQTYDNLELVIIDEQPDIDTEDIIRKWAEPYKNNGKFKDLVYFPLPREVGFPWIYNIGAYLSKGEFIAFHNIGGKSHPKRIEKQIEFLRNNFMYSVVGTNYNDSGNYIKFKDDIEYSYTVDFMPCMNFNTLLFRSDIIDKTGGMNKRIDGAEDFEFIFNLLHNGYRVENLSDILYYQ
;
A
#
# COMPACT_ATOMS: atom_id res chain seq x y z
N MET A 1 -19.89 13.24 -13.06
CA MET A 1 -19.13 12.18 -12.40
C MET A 1 -18.83 12.71 -11.01
N THR A 2 -19.58 12.32 -10.00
CA THR A 2 -19.36 12.74 -8.60
C THR A 2 -18.02 12.16 -8.20
N MET A 3 -17.07 12.99 -7.74
CA MET A 3 -15.80 12.49 -7.23
C MET A 3 -16.10 11.59 -6.04
N LEU A 4 -15.73 10.30 -6.15
CA LEU A 4 -16.05 9.24 -5.20
C LEU A 4 -15.32 9.40 -3.84
N TYR A 5 -14.39 10.37 -3.73
CA TYR A 5 -13.59 10.60 -2.52
C TYR A 5 -13.42 12.09 -2.24
N ASP A 6 -13.54 12.47 -0.96
CA ASP A 6 -13.19 13.79 -0.45
C ASP A 6 -11.65 14.01 -0.49
N ARG A 7 -11.09 14.05 -1.71
CA ARG A 7 -9.73 14.54 -1.90
C ARG A 7 -9.73 16.04 -1.63
N ALA A 8 -8.81 16.51 -0.81
CA ALA A 8 -8.70 17.92 -0.48
C ALA A 8 -8.26 18.71 -1.71
N ALA A 9 -9.15 19.57 -2.23
CA ALA A 9 -8.92 20.33 -3.46
C ALA A 9 -7.65 21.19 -3.36
N GLY A 10 -6.79 21.11 -4.37
CA GLY A 10 -5.51 21.79 -4.44
C GLY A 10 -4.44 21.28 -3.46
N LEU A 11 -4.73 20.34 -2.57
CA LEU A 11 -3.73 19.74 -1.70
C LEU A 11 -2.84 18.79 -2.52
N VAL A 12 -1.53 18.85 -2.28
CA VAL A 12 -0.53 17.93 -2.85
C VAL A 12 0.02 17.06 -1.75
N SER A 13 -0.17 15.73 -1.84
CA SER A 13 0.45 14.75 -0.96
C SER A 13 1.81 14.36 -1.53
N VAL A 14 2.90 14.67 -0.84
CA VAL A 14 4.24 14.21 -1.20
C VAL A 14 4.56 12.94 -0.42
N ILE A 15 4.71 11.82 -1.12
CA ILE A 15 5.04 10.52 -0.53
C ILE A 15 6.54 10.28 -0.64
N ILE A 16 7.18 10.06 0.50
CA ILE A 16 8.60 9.76 0.62
C ILE A 16 8.75 8.39 1.28
N SER A 17 9.44 7.45 0.63
CA SER A 17 9.82 6.19 1.24
C SER A 17 11.29 6.24 1.63
N ALA A 18 11.61 5.95 2.88
CA ALA A 18 12.98 6.00 3.42
C ALA A 18 13.36 4.69 4.11
N TYR A 19 14.58 4.20 3.85
CA TYR A 19 15.19 3.11 4.58
C TYR A 19 16.71 3.31 4.71
N ASN A 20 17.18 3.72 5.89
CA ASN A 20 18.57 4.06 6.19
C ASN A 20 19.12 5.25 5.37
N TYR A 21 18.40 6.37 5.42
CA TYR A 21 18.73 7.63 4.73
C TYR A 21 19.13 8.78 5.66
N ASP A 22 19.72 8.49 6.84
CA ASP A 22 20.11 9.48 7.85
C ASP A 22 20.99 10.61 7.29
N ARG A 23 21.77 10.35 6.25
CA ARG A 23 22.68 11.32 5.62
C ARG A 23 22.00 12.30 4.69
N TYR A 24 20.86 11.95 4.10
CA TYR A 24 20.30 12.67 2.95
C TYR A 24 18.91 13.23 3.20
N ILE A 25 18.16 12.61 4.11
CA ILE A 25 16.75 12.92 4.33
C ILE A 25 16.49 14.39 4.65
N ILE A 26 17.41 15.07 5.35
CA ILE A 26 17.27 16.50 5.67
C ILE A 26 17.37 17.37 4.42
N ASP A 27 18.27 17.06 3.49
CA ASP A 27 18.38 17.82 2.23
C ASP A 27 17.07 17.69 1.43
N THR A 28 16.49 16.51 1.41
CA THR A 28 15.18 16.24 0.79
C THR A 28 14.08 17.10 1.44
N LEU A 29 13.95 17.04 2.77
CA LEU A 29 12.93 17.79 3.51
C LEU A 29 13.11 19.31 3.38
N GLU A 30 14.35 19.82 3.40
CA GLU A 30 14.64 21.23 3.18
C GLU A 30 14.27 21.68 1.75
N SER A 31 14.44 20.80 0.74
CA SER A 31 14.03 21.13 -0.64
C SER A 31 12.50 21.21 -0.78
N LEU A 32 11.78 20.35 -0.07
CA LEU A 32 10.31 20.38 -0.03
C LEU A 32 9.78 21.57 0.77
N LYS A 33 10.47 21.97 1.84
CA LYS A 33 10.14 23.18 2.62
C LYS A 33 10.28 24.47 1.79
N ARG A 34 11.18 24.49 0.81
CA ARG A 34 11.38 25.64 -0.09
C ARG A 34 10.40 25.73 -1.25
N GLN A 35 9.51 24.76 -1.41
CA GLN A 35 8.55 24.79 -2.51
C GLN A 35 7.73 26.09 -2.50
N THR A 36 7.57 26.70 -3.69
CA THR A 36 6.74 27.91 -3.87
C THR A 36 5.24 27.61 -3.75
N TYR A 37 4.82 26.38 -3.91
CA TYR A 37 3.47 25.91 -3.65
C TYR A 37 3.31 25.56 -2.17
N SER A 38 2.36 26.16 -1.47
CA SER A 38 2.25 26.07 0.00
C SER A 38 1.27 25.00 0.51
N ASN A 39 0.30 24.56 -0.32
CA ASN A 39 -0.70 23.59 0.12
C ASN A 39 -0.20 22.15 -0.07
N ILE A 40 0.75 21.77 0.77
CA ILE A 40 1.45 20.49 0.72
C ILE A 40 1.28 19.74 2.03
N GLU A 41 0.95 18.46 1.95
CA GLU A 41 1.17 17.51 3.05
C GLU A 41 2.35 16.59 2.71
N ILE A 42 3.15 16.25 3.71
CA ILE A 42 4.24 15.29 3.59
C ILE A 42 3.82 13.98 4.28
N ILE A 43 4.04 12.88 3.60
CA ILE A 43 3.85 11.52 4.13
C ILE A 43 5.18 10.77 4.00
N LEU A 44 5.95 10.78 5.09
CA LEU A 44 7.25 10.12 5.17
C LEU A 44 7.08 8.72 5.77
N MET A 45 7.29 7.71 4.93
CA MET A 45 7.23 6.30 5.29
C MET A 45 8.63 5.78 5.59
N ASP A 46 8.97 5.61 6.85
CA ASP A 46 10.22 4.97 7.29
C ASP A 46 10.03 3.44 7.33
N ASP A 47 10.60 2.75 6.36
CA ASP A 47 10.49 1.30 6.20
C ASP A 47 11.37 0.54 7.22
N CYS A 48 11.22 0.88 8.50
CA CYS A 48 11.94 0.29 9.63
C CYS A 48 13.45 0.53 9.58
N SER A 49 13.89 1.78 9.35
CA SER A 49 15.32 2.17 9.34
C SER A 49 16.06 1.74 10.61
N GLN A 50 17.32 1.33 10.45
CA GLN A 50 18.20 0.86 11.52
C GLN A 50 19.30 1.88 11.86
N ASP A 51 19.38 2.96 11.10
CA ASP A 51 20.29 4.10 11.29
C ASP A 51 19.62 5.22 12.12
N ASN A 52 20.16 6.43 12.05
CA ASN A 52 19.65 7.58 12.77
C ASN A 52 18.46 8.31 12.08
N THR A 53 17.92 7.79 10.97
CA THR A 53 16.85 8.44 10.19
C THR A 53 15.70 8.89 11.10
N LYS A 54 15.20 8.01 11.98
CA LYS A 54 14.11 8.34 12.91
C LYS A 54 14.43 9.55 13.81
N THR A 55 15.61 9.55 14.42
CA THR A 55 16.03 10.61 15.34
C THR A 55 16.13 11.94 14.62
N ILE A 56 16.82 11.95 13.49
CA ILE A 56 17.06 13.13 12.67
C ILE A 56 15.75 13.74 12.15
N VAL A 57 14.83 12.91 11.65
CA VAL A 57 13.53 13.40 11.20
C VAL A 57 12.71 13.99 12.34
N ASN A 58 12.66 13.33 13.52
CA ASN A 58 11.92 13.86 14.65
C ASN A 58 12.50 15.18 15.18
N GLU A 59 13.82 15.31 15.24
CA GLU A 59 14.48 16.56 15.62
C GLU A 59 14.13 17.67 14.63
N TRP A 60 14.22 17.41 13.32
CA TRP A 60 13.87 18.38 12.29
C TRP A 60 12.41 18.82 12.36
N LEU A 61 11.49 17.89 12.66
CA LEU A 61 10.05 18.17 12.78
C LEU A 61 9.72 19.12 13.94
N THR A 62 10.50 19.16 15.01
CA THR A 62 10.24 20.06 16.15
C THR A 62 10.23 21.54 15.75
N GLU A 63 10.95 21.88 14.68
CA GLU A 63 11.09 23.26 14.21
C GLU A 63 10.38 23.54 12.87
N ASN A 64 9.97 22.50 12.14
CA ASN A 64 9.56 22.63 10.75
C ASN A 64 8.19 22.06 10.40
N ALA A 65 7.52 21.35 11.30
CA ALA A 65 6.23 20.71 10.99
C ALA A 65 5.16 21.72 10.53
N ASP A 66 5.18 22.95 11.06
CA ASP A 66 4.24 24.04 10.74
C ASP A 66 4.45 24.66 9.34
N LYS A 67 5.49 24.26 8.61
CA LYS A 67 5.76 24.72 7.23
C LYS A 67 4.92 24.03 6.18
N PHE A 68 4.23 22.97 6.55
CA PHE A 68 3.36 22.18 5.67
C PHE A 68 1.90 22.24 6.16
N THR A 69 0.97 21.96 5.26
CA THR A 69 -0.44 21.82 5.63
C THR A 69 -0.62 20.66 6.63
N ASP A 70 0.13 19.57 6.44
CA ASP A 70 0.24 18.47 7.37
C ASP A 70 1.59 17.73 7.17
N PHE A 71 2.10 17.09 8.22
CA PHE A 71 3.28 16.25 8.13
C PHE A 71 3.06 14.95 8.92
N ILE A 72 3.05 13.84 8.19
CA ILE A 72 2.90 12.51 8.74
C ILE A 72 4.23 11.76 8.62
N TYR A 73 4.82 11.41 9.75
CA TYR A 73 5.93 10.49 9.82
C TYR A 73 5.45 9.14 10.36
N VAL A 74 5.57 8.09 9.55
CA VAL A 74 5.19 6.74 9.92
C VAL A 74 6.39 5.82 9.83
N ARG A 75 6.78 5.26 10.97
CA ARG A 75 7.76 4.18 11.01
C ARG A 75 7.07 2.84 10.98
N LEU A 76 7.32 2.05 9.94
CA LEU A 76 6.73 0.73 9.80
C LEU A 76 7.29 -0.24 10.86
N PRO A 77 6.49 -1.20 11.34
CA PRO A 77 6.91 -2.15 12.38
C PRO A 77 7.97 -3.14 11.90
N LYS A 78 8.09 -3.32 10.60
CA LYS A 78 9.08 -4.18 9.93
C LYS A 78 9.41 -3.63 8.54
N ASN A 79 10.55 -4.01 7.98
CA ASN A 79 10.91 -3.65 6.61
C ASN A 79 10.02 -4.43 5.62
N LEU A 80 9.22 -3.70 4.84
CA LEU A 80 8.27 -4.24 3.87
C LEU A 80 8.77 -4.15 2.43
N GLY A 81 9.76 -3.29 2.18
CA GLY A 81 10.23 -2.90 0.86
C GLY A 81 9.51 -1.68 0.31
N PHE A 82 10.13 -1.08 -0.70
CA PHE A 82 9.71 0.17 -1.32
C PHE A 82 8.22 0.18 -1.69
N GLU A 83 7.75 -0.85 -2.37
CA GLU A 83 6.40 -0.92 -2.93
C GLU A 83 5.32 -0.78 -1.86
N TRP A 84 5.44 -1.57 -0.79
CA TRP A 84 4.44 -1.52 0.29
C TRP A 84 4.55 -0.27 1.15
N ALA A 85 5.77 0.24 1.37
CA ALA A 85 5.94 1.51 2.06
C ALA A 85 5.25 2.65 1.31
N VAL A 86 5.45 2.73 -0.02
CA VAL A 86 4.77 3.72 -0.87
C VAL A 86 3.26 3.48 -0.89
N ASN A 87 2.79 2.25 -1.03
CA ASN A 87 1.35 1.94 -1.07
C ASN A 87 0.65 2.33 0.24
N ILE A 88 1.27 2.11 1.40
CA ILE A 88 0.72 2.59 2.67
C ILE A 88 0.65 4.12 2.67
N GLY A 89 1.69 4.80 2.17
CA GLY A 89 1.67 6.24 1.98
C GLY A 89 0.54 6.73 1.07
N LEU A 90 0.27 5.99 -0.02
CA LEU A 90 -0.86 6.26 -0.93
C LEU A 90 -2.21 6.13 -0.20
N CYS A 91 -2.39 5.08 0.62
CA CYS A 91 -3.60 4.92 1.43
C CYS A 91 -3.80 6.07 2.42
N LEU A 92 -2.72 6.65 2.94
CA LEU A 92 -2.74 7.78 3.86
C LEU A 92 -2.95 9.14 3.16
N SER A 93 -2.74 9.24 1.85
CA SER A 93 -2.81 10.51 1.12
C SER A 93 -4.22 11.09 1.03
N LYS A 94 -4.36 12.41 1.24
CA LYS A 94 -5.65 13.14 1.12
C LYS A 94 -5.65 14.17 -0.01
N GLY A 95 -4.51 14.44 -0.63
CA GLY A 95 -4.38 15.44 -1.69
C GLY A 95 -5.14 15.10 -2.96
N GLU A 96 -5.55 16.14 -3.69
CA GLU A 96 -6.03 16.03 -5.08
C GLU A 96 -4.94 15.50 -6.01
N TYR A 97 -3.69 15.82 -5.67
CA TYR A 97 -2.50 15.38 -6.38
C TYR A 97 -1.58 14.59 -5.45
N VAL A 98 -0.87 13.62 -6.02
CA VAL A 98 0.18 12.87 -5.32
C VAL A 98 1.49 13.06 -6.06
N VAL A 99 2.54 13.38 -5.32
CA VAL A 99 3.92 13.46 -5.79
C VAL A 99 4.73 12.35 -5.16
N PHE A 100 5.51 11.66 -5.95
CA PHE A 100 6.51 10.72 -5.47
C PHE A 100 7.86 11.44 -5.32
N HIS A 101 8.60 11.11 -4.27
CA HIS A 101 9.90 11.69 -4.01
C HIS A 101 10.82 10.67 -3.33
N ASP A 102 12.05 10.55 -3.83
CA ASP A 102 13.06 9.71 -3.21
C ASP A 102 13.68 10.42 -2.00
N ALA A 103 14.08 9.66 -0.98
CA ALA A 103 14.53 10.18 0.32
C ALA A 103 15.97 10.76 0.30
N ASP A 104 16.66 10.67 -0.82
CA ASP A 104 18.02 11.13 -1.06
C ASP A 104 18.14 12.24 -2.13
N ASP A 105 17.03 12.58 -2.77
CA ASP A 105 16.97 13.50 -3.89
C ASP A 105 16.52 14.92 -3.47
N ILE A 106 16.60 15.87 -4.39
CA ILE A 106 16.25 17.28 -4.18
C ILE A 106 15.29 17.77 -5.25
N SER A 107 14.19 18.41 -4.85
CA SER A 107 13.29 19.12 -5.76
C SER A 107 13.72 20.57 -6.00
N HIS A 108 13.57 21.05 -7.25
CA HIS A 108 13.61 22.49 -7.54
C HIS A 108 12.44 23.19 -6.84
N ASP A 109 12.66 24.39 -6.33
CA ASP A 109 11.70 25.12 -5.50
C ASP A 109 10.33 25.36 -6.17
N GLU A 110 10.26 25.44 -7.50
CA GLU A 110 9.02 25.62 -8.27
C GLU A 110 8.41 24.34 -8.82
N LYS A 111 8.95 23.15 -8.52
CA LYS A 111 8.50 21.88 -9.12
C LYS A 111 7.01 21.67 -8.94
N ILE A 112 6.54 21.66 -7.71
CA ILE A 112 5.14 21.35 -7.38
C ILE A 112 4.20 22.42 -7.98
N GLU A 113 4.54 23.69 -7.88
CA GLU A 113 3.72 24.77 -8.42
C GLU A 113 3.54 24.66 -9.95
N LYS A 114 4.62 24.37 -10.67
CA LYS A 114 4.58 24.21 -12.13
C LYS A 114 3.78 22.99 -12.55
N GLN A 115 3.95 21.87 -11.85
CA GLN A 115 3.18 20.65 -12.13
C GLN A 115 1.68 20.85 -11.86
N VAL A 116 1.30 21.46 -10.73
CA VAL A 116 -0.11 21.76 -10.42
C VAL A 116 -0.70 22.72 -11.47
N LYS A 117 -0.02 23.79 -11.80
CA LYS A 117 -0.48 24.75 -12.83
C LYS A 117 -0.67 24.07 -14.20
N TYR A 118 0.22 23.15 -14.55
CA TYR A 118 0.10 22.40 -15.80
C TYR A 118 -1.13 21.51 -15.78
N LEU A 119 -1.28 20.67 -14.76
CA LEU A 119 -2.41 19.75 -14.63
C LEU A 119 -3.75 20.49 -14.59
N GLN A 120 -3.84 21.65 -13.94
CA GLN A 120 -5.05 22.48 -13.94
C GLN A 120 -5.46 22.96 -15.34
N LYS A 121 -4.48 23.25 -16.21
CA LYS A 121 -4.71 23.67 -17.60
C LYS A 121 -4.97 22.50 -18.56
N HIS A 122 -4.52 21.29 -18.20
CA HIS A 122 -4.63 20.08 -19.00
C HIS A 122 -5.42 19.00 -18.25
N PRO A 123 -6.76 19.11 -18.20
CA PRO A 123 -7.60 18.23 -17.39
C PRO A 123 -7.57 16.76 -17.81
N ASN A 124 -7.14 16.45 -19.04
CA ASN A 124 -7.03 15.09 -19.54
C ASN A 124 -5.70 14.43 -19.16
N THR A 125 -4.67 15.20 -18.77
CA THR A 125 -3.39 14.66 -18.30
C THR A 125 -3.59 14.13 -16.89
N ALA A 126 -3.30 12.86 -16.69
CA ALA A 126 -3.51 12.17 -15.43
C ALA A 126 -2.22 12.06 -14.61
N ALA A 127 -1.07 12.01 -15.28
CA ALA A 127 0.24 11.94 -14.65
C ALA A 127 1.26 12.81 -15.39
N LEU A 128 2.14 13.48 -14.64
CA LEU A 128 3.08 14.48 -15.18
C LEU A 128 4.46 14.32 -14.54
N GLY A 129 5.44 13.92 -15.34
CA GLY A 129 6.86 13.91 -14.98
C GLY A 129 7.58 15.21 -15.36
N THR A 130 8.87 15.27 -15.11
CA THR A 130 9.77 16.38 -15.52
C THR A 130 11.12 15.85 -15.94
N VAL A 131 11.95 16.71 -16.53
CA VAL A 131 13.39 16.46 -16.69
C VAL A 131 14.03 16.45 -15.30
N PHE A 132 15.11 15.68 -15.15
CA PHE A 132 15.96 15.70 -13.97
C PHE A 132 17.44 15.78 -14.34
N SER A 133 18.26 16.29 -13.42
CA SER A 133 19.70 16.26 -13.51
C SER A 133 20.30 15.45 -12.38
N SER A 134 21.36 14.71 -12.66
CA SER A 134 22.08 13.98 -11.63
C SER A 134 23.23 14.82 -11.04
N PHE A 135 23.45 14.68 -9.73
CA PHE A 135 24.54 15.33 -8.98
C PHE A 135 25.10 14.37 -7.92
N ARG A 136 26.20 14.68 -7.27
CA ARG A 136 26.78 13.85 -6.19
C ARG A 136 26.72 14.53 -4.83
N ASP A 137 27.49 15.58 -4.65
CA ASP A 137 27.65 16.24 -3.35
C ASP A 137 26.91 17.58 -3.28
N ASP A 138 26.96 18.36 -4.36
CA ASP A 138 26.37 19.69 -4.47
C ASP A 138 25.57 19.82 -5.78
N ILE A 139 24.34 20.31 -5.69
CA ILE A 139 23.43 20.49 -6.84
C ILE A 139 23.96 21.49 -7.87
N SER A 140 24.91 22.37 -7.50
CA SER A 140 25.60 23.25 -8.45
C SER A 140 26.52 22.48 -9.41
N ASN A 141 26.93 21.26 -9.03
CA ASN A 141 27.82 20.40 -9.81
C ASN A 141 27.01 19.26 -10.49
N VAL A 142 26.23 19.64 -11.50
CA VAL A 142 25.47 18.69 -12.31
C VAL A 142 26.41 17.77 -13.08
N ILE A 143 26.21 16.46 -12.95
CA ILE A 143 26.97 15.43 -13.68
C ILE A 143 26.37 15.19 -15.05
N SER A 144 25.05 15.06 -15.13
CA SER A 144 24.31 14.81 -16.37
C SER A 144 22.87 15.29 -16.24
N THR A 145 22.25 15.57 -17.38
CA THR A 145 20.81 15.83 -17.47
C THR A 145 20.16 14.69 -18.26
N SER A 146 19.00 14.25 -17.83
CA SER A 146 18.28 13.14 -18.47
C SER A 146 17.96 13.44 -19.93
N ASN A 147 18.34 12.54 -20.82
CA ASN A 147 18.10 12.64 -22.26
C ASN A 147 17.17 11.54 -22.80
N TRP A 148 16.63 10.71 -21.90
CA TRP A 148 15.76 9.58 -22.24
C TRP A 148 14.27 9.86 -21.97
N ILE A 149 13.96 11.00 -21.37
CA ILE A 149 12.60 11.49 -21.12
C ILE A 149 11.96 11.86 -22.47
N SER A 150 10.72 11.39 -22.71
CA SER A 150 9.94 11.79 -23.89
C SER A 150 8.96 12.90 -23.52
N PHE A 151 8.75 13.83 -24.46
CA PHE A 151 7.79 14.93 -24.34
C PHE A 151 6.59 14.78 -25.28
N ASP A 152 6.55 13.70 -26.05
CA ASP A 152 5.42 13.34 -26.91
C ASP A 152 4.55 12.30 -26.18
N ALA A 153 3.33 12.68 -25.83
CA ALA A 153 2.39 11.82 -25.12
C ALA A 153 2.08 10.52 -25.91
N ASN A 154 2.03 10.57 -27.23
CA ASN A 154 1.81 9.38 -28.07
C ASN A 154 3.04 8.46 -28.06
N GLU A 155 4.25 9.02 -28.02
CA GLU A 155 5.46 8.22 -27.85
C GLU A 155 5.49 7.57 -26.46
N ILE A 156 5.14 8.31 -25.40
CA ILE A 156 5.05 7.77 -24.04
C ILE A 156 4.04 6.61 -24.01
N GLU A 157 2.83 6.84 -24.51
CA GLU A 157 1.79 5.81 -24.56
C GLU A 157 2.29 4.56 -25.30
N ARG A 158 2.87 4.71 -26.48
CA ARG A 158 3.41 3.59 -27.26
C ARG A 158 4.51 2.85 -26.51
N ASN A 159 5.44 3.57 -25.88
CA ASN A 159 6.57 2.97 -25.18
C ASN A 159 6.13 2.08 -24.02
N TYR A 160 5.11 2.50 -23.27
CA TYR A 160 4.59 1.71 -22.16
C TYR A 160 3.58 0.64 -22.60
N LYS A 161 2.72 0.90 -23.57
CA LYS A 161 1.79 -0.11 -24.11
C LYS A 161 2.47 -1.34 -24.71
N PHE A 162 3.66 -1.17 -25.26
CA PHE A 162 4.41 -2.23 -25.93
C PHE A 162 5.72 -2.60 -25.22
N ASP A 163 5.89 -2.19 -23.97
CA ASP A 163 7.07 -2.48 -23.14
C ASP A 163 8.42 -2.15 -23.85
N ILE A 164 8.47 -1.02 -24.59
CA ILE A 164 9.62 -0.69 -25.44
C ILE A 164 10.76 -0.08 -24.61
N LYS A 165 10.47 0.98 -23.85
CA LYS A 165 11.45 1.69 -23.03
C LYS A 165 10.81 2.56 -21.96
N HIS A 166 11.55 2.77 -20.90
CA HIS A 166 11.22 3.76 -19.86
C HIS A 166 11.44 5.18 -20.39
N CYS A 167 10.51 6.11 -20.14
CA CYS A 167 10.62 7.50 -20.59
C CYS A 167 9.95 8.53 -19.66
N VAL A 168 9.67 8.12 -18.40
CA VAL A 168 9.16 8.96 -17.31
C VAL A 168 9.90 8.61 -16.03
N CYS A 169 10.50 9.57 -15.35
CA CYS A 169 11.23 9.33 -14.09
C CYS A 169 10.29 9.35 -12.89
N TYR A 170 10.32 8.29 -12.07
CA TYR A 170 9.47 8.13 -10.88
C TYR A 170 9.55 9.30 -9.91
N GLY A 171 10.75 9.70 -9.45
CA GLY A 171 10.95 10.78 -8.46
C GLY A 171 10.48 12.16 -8.96
N THR A 172 10.23 12.30 -10.28
CA THR A 172 9.68 13.53 -10.84
C THR A 172 8.15 13.53 -10.92
N LEU A 173 7.51 12.36 -10.75
CA LEU A 173 6.11 12.15 -11.12
C LEU A 173 5.14 12.79 -10.13
N MET A 174 4.17 13.54 -10.67
CA MET A 174 2.94 13.95 -10.01
C MET A 174 1.76 13.31 -10.72
N ILE A 175 0.84 12.72 -9.95
CA ILE A 175 -0.38 12.11 -10.50
C ILE A 175 -1.63 12.77 -9.90
N ARG A 176 -2.75 12.69 -10.61
CA ARG A 176 -4.06 12.95 -10.00
C ARG A 176 -4.42 11.79 -9.10
N ALA A 177 -4.81 12.07 -7.87
CA ALA A 177 -4.99 11.04 -6.85
C ALA A 177 -6.07 10.00 -7.19
N TYR A 178 -7.08 10.34 -8.03
CA TYR A 178 -8.11 9.37 -8.44
C TYR A 178 -7.53 8.15 -9.19
N ILE A 179 -6.34 8.29 -9.80
CA ILE A 179 -5.65 7.15 -10.43
C ILE A 179 -5.46 6.01 -9.43
N ILE A 180 -5.11 6.33 -8.17
CA ILE A 180 -4.86 5.33 -7.13
C ILE A 180 -6.12 4.53 -6.82
N ASP A 181 -7.27 5.20 -6.88
CA ASP A 181 -8.56 4.57 -6.62
C ASP A 181 -8.90 3.52 -7.71
N GLU A 182 -8.32 3.64 -8.91
CA GLU A 182 -8.52 2.72 -10.03
C GLU A 182 -7.41 1.67 -10.19
N ILE A 183 -6.13 2.04 -9.97
CA ILE A 183 -4.99 1.15 -10.24
C ILE A 183 -4.27 0.65 -8.98
N ILE A 184 -4.67 1.10 -7.82
CA ILE A 184 -4.19 0.72 -6.47
C ILE A 184 -2.79 1.26 -6.12
N GLY A 185 -1.82 1.19 -6.97
CA GLY A 185 -0.43 1.58 -6.71
C GLY A 185 0.56 0.58 -7.28
N PHE A 186 1.61 0.28 -6.53
CA PHE A 186 2.65 -0.67 -6.94
C PHE A 186 2.23 -2.10 -6.62
N ASN A 187 2.60 -3.04 -7.47
CA ASN A 187 2.54 -4.46 -7.17
C ASN A 187 3.94 -5.01 -6.87
N LYS A 188 4.00 -6.11 -6.12
CA LYS A 188 5.25 -6.72 -5.66
C LYS A 188 5.67 -7.94 -6.49
N ALA A 189 4.90 -8.28 -7.51
CA ALA A 189 5.21 -9.40 -8.40
C ALA A 189 6.46 -9.13 -9.26
N VAL A 190 6.74 -7.86 -9.51
CA VAL A 190 7.93 -7.43 -10.26
C VAL A 190 9.08 -7.18 -9.29
N LEU A 191 10.24 -7.74 -9.59
CA LEU A 191 11.42 -7.61 -8.73
C LEU A 191 12.20 -6.32 -9.00
N PHE A 192 12.23 -5.88 -10.26
CA PHE A 192 12.96 -4.71 -10.74
C PHE A 192 12.05 -3.86 -11.61
N SER A 193 12.38 -2.57 -11.75
CA SER A 193 11.64 -1.64 -12.61
C SER A 193 10.17 -1.45 -12.19
N ASN A 194 9.91 -1.42 -10.88
CA ASN A 194 8.56 -1.21 -10.35
C ASN A 194 7.97 0.14 -10.78
N ASP A 195 8.81 1.15 -10.95
CA ASP A 195 8.48 2.46 -11.50
C ASP A 195 8.02 2.38 -12.97
N PHE A 196 8.69 1.56 -13.79
CA PHE A 196 8.23 1.28 -15.17
C PHE A 196 6.84 0.66 -15.16
N PHE A 197 6.62 -0.39 -14.36
CA PHE A 197 5.35 -1.09 -14.32
C PHE A 197 4.23 -0.24 -13.72
N PHE A 198 4.54 0.67 -12.81
CA PHE A 198 3.55 1.62 -12.29
C PHE A 198 3.05 2.55 -13.40
N VAL A 199 3.94 3.17 -14.17
CA VAL A 199 3.57 4.03 -15.31
C VAL A 199 2.89 3.21 -16.42
N ASN A 200 3.38 2.00 -16.68
CA ASN A 200 2.77 1.06 -17.62
C ASN A 200 1.30 0.78 -17.25
N ASN A 201 1.02 0.54 -15.96
CA ASN A 201 -0.33 0.31 -15.47
C ASN A 201 -1.24 1.54 -15.67
N ILE A 202 -0.73 2.76 -15.40
CA ILE A 202 -1.44 4.02 -15.68
C ILE A 202 -1.85 4.08 -17.17
N VAL A 203 -0.90 3.83 -18.06
CA VAL A 203 -1.14 3.89 -19.52
C VAL A 203 -2.11 2.80 -19.99
N HIS A 204 -2.02 1.57 -19.46
CA HIS A 204 -2.92 0.47 -19.83
C HIS A 204 -4.38 0.71 -19.39
N HIS A 205 -4.58 1.50 -18.34
CA HIS A 205 -5.93 1.97 -17.94
C HIS A 205 -6.43 3.14 -18.78
N GLY A 206 -5.68 3.55 -19.82
CA GLY A 206 -6.08 4.61 -20.76
C GLY A 206 -5.83 6.03 -20.25
N PHE A 207 -5.04 6.20 -19.20
CA PHE A 207 -4.67 7.52 -18.68
C PHE A 207 -3.51 8.14 -19.47
N ILE A 208 -3.59 9.45 -19.68
CA ILE A 208 -2.56 10.22 -20.39
C ILE A 208 -1.44 10.58 -19.42
N VAL A 209 -0.21 10.24 -19.82
CA VAL A 209 1.04 10.58 -19.12
C VAL A 209 1.85 11.53 -19.98
N GLU A 210 2.37 12.60 -19.38
CA GLU A 210 3.18 13.62 -20.05
C GLU A 210 4.42 13.97 -19.23
N ASN A 211 5.36 14.69 -19.81
CA ASN A 211 6.51 15.29 -19.11
C ASN A 211 6.67 16.77 -19.47
N LEU A 212 6.97 17.59 -18.45
CA LEU A 212 7.45 18.95 -18.65
C LEU A 212 8.89 18.96 -19.14
N ASN A 213 9.18 19.77 -20.15
CA ASN A 213 10.56 19.98 -20.63
C ASN A 213 11.27 21.03 -19.76
N GLU A 214 11.25 20.80 -18.46
CA GLU A 214 11.94 21.65 -17.46
C GLU A 214 12.66 20.76 -16.46
N ASN A 215 13.90 21.15 -16.10
CA ASN A 215 14.70 20.44 -15.10
C ASN A 215 14.26 20.88 -13.69
N LEU A 216 13.39 20.10 -13.08
CA LEU A 216 12.76 20.40 -11.80
C LEU A 216 13.12 19.40 -10.69
N TYR A 217 14.04 18.48 -10.95
CA TYR A 217 14.42 17.45 -10.00
C TYR A 217 15.93 17.15 -10.10
N PHE A 218 16.56 16.90 -8.97
CA PHE A 218 17.98 16.61 -8.85
C PHE A 218 18.17 15.26 -8.19
N TYR A 219 18.60 14.30 -9.00
CA TYR A 219 18.85 12.92 -8.61
C TYR A 219 20.26 12.76 -8.05
N ARG A 220 20.37 12.33 -6.80
CA ARG A 220 21.65 12.17 -6.11
C ARG A 220 22.31 10.85 -6.46
N ASN A 221 23.56 10.88 -6.90
CA ASN A 221 24.39 9.70 -7.10
C ASN A 221 25.27 9.44 -5.88
N HIS A 222 25.12 8.32 -5.21
CA HIS A 222 25.97 7.92 -4.10
C HIS A 222 26.13 6.38 -4.04
N ASP A 223 27.14 5.91 -3.30
CA ASP A 223 27.57 4.50 -3.30
C ASP A 223 26.58 3.55 -2.60
N LYS A 224 25.69 4.08 -1.76
CA LYS A 224 24.66 3.30 -1.03
C LYS A 224 23.28 3.38 -1.68
N GLN A 225 23.20 3.86 -2.91
CA GLN A 225 21.95 3.99 -3.62
C GLN A 225 21.29 2.65 -3.87
N PHE A 226 20.02 2.52 -3.49
CA PHE A 226 19.32 1.23 -3.55
C PHE A 226 19.24 0.68 -4.97
N SER A 227 18.88 1.51 -5.94
CA SER A 227 18.79 1.11 -7.35
C SER A 227 20.11 0.57 -7.88
N ARG A 228 21.22 1.26 -7.60
CA ARG A 228 22.55 0.83 -8.00
C ARG A 228 22.99 -0.46 -7.30
N SER A 229 22.81 -0.50 -5.97
CA SER A 229 23.17 -1.68 -5.16
C SER A 229 22.39 -2.92 -5.59
N LEU A 230 21.13 -2.74 -6.01
CA LEU A 230 20.28 -3.85 -6.45
C LEU A 230 20.77 -4.52 -7.74
N TYR A 231 21.42 -3.75 -8.63
CA TYR A 231 21.98 -4.28 -9.90
C TYR A 231 23.43 -4.72 -9.81
N GLU A 232 24.22 -4.12 -8.91
CA GLU A 232 25.66 -4.33 -8.84
C GLU A 232 26.10 -5.30 -7.72
N ASP A 233 25.22 -5.58 -6.73
CA ASP A 233 25.55 -6.41 -5.55
C ASP A 233 24.56 -7.57 -5.39
N ASP A 234 24.99 -8.77 -5.73
CA ASP A 234 24.21 -10.00 -5.62
C ASP A 234 23.72 -10.26 -4.18
N THR A 235 24.48 -9.82 -3.16
CA THR A 235 24.07 -9.97 -1.76
C THR A 235 22.89 -9.07 -1.43
N VAL A 236 22.87 -7.83 -1.93
CA VAL A 236 21.74 -6.91 -1.79
C VAL A 236 20.51 -7.47 -2.50
N THR A 237 20.67 -7.93 -3.73
CA THR A 237 19.61 -8.56 -4.50
C THR A 237 19.06 -9.80 -3.79
N HIS A 238 19.92 -10.67 -3.28
CA HIS A 238 19.51 -11.86 -2.53
C HIS A 238 18.72 -11.47 -1.27
N ASN A 239 19.24 -10.56 -0.47
CA ASN A 239 18.59 -10.10 0.76
C ASN A 239 17.23 -9.43 0.47
N TYR A 240 17.12 -8.67 -0.62
CA TYR A 240 15.86 -8.07 -1.05
C TYR A 240 14.83 -9.13 -1.44
N LYS A 241 15.23 -10.16 -2.19
CA LYS A 241 14.36 -11.30 -2.53
C LYS A 241 13.90 -12.06 -1.29
N GLU A 242 14.82 -12.35 -0.34
CA GLU A 242 14.47 -13.06 0.90
C GLU A 242 13.45 -12.28 1.76
N LYS A 243 13.60 -10.95 1.87
CA LYS A 243 12.66 -10.10 2.58
C LYS A 243 11.26 -10.10 1.97
N ARG A 244 11.12 -10.39 0.68
CA ARG A 244 9.84 -10.49 -0.03
C ARG A 244 9.15 -11.84 0.13
N LYS A 245 9.88 -12.87 0.56
CA LYS A 245 9.29 -14.20 0.76
C LYS A 245 8.24 -14.19 1.85
N LYS A 246 7.17 -14.90 1.57
CA LYS A 246 6.15 -15.19 2.57
C LYS A 246 6.58 -16.38 3.42
N ASN A 247 6.13 -16.39 4.66
CA ASN A 247 6.40 -17.50 5.59
C ASN A 247 5.50 -18.68 5.20
N GLU A 248 6.12 -19.76 4.74
CA GLU A 248 5.42 -20.95 4.29
C GLU A 248 4.52 -21.54 5.39
N GLY A 249 3.31 -21.85 5.02
CA GLY A 249 2.28 -22.38 5.91
C GLY A 249 1.75 -21.40 6.94
N GLN A 250 2.24 -20.16 7.03
CA GLN A 250 1.73 -19.17 7.98
C GLN A 250 0.44 -18.52 7.45
N ALA A 251 -0.52 -18.30 8.36
CA ALA A 251 -1.71 -17.51 8.09
C ALA A 251 -1.65 -16.18 8.87
N SER A 252 -1.76 -15.06 8.15
CA SER A 252 -1.89 -13.74 8.74
C SER A 252 -3.38 -13.40 8.85
N ILE A 253 -3.86 -13.15 10.07
CA ILE A 253 -5.23 -12.70 10.32
C ILE A 253 -5.21 -11.19 10.44
N VAL A 254 -5.84 -10.50 9.50
CA VAL A 254 -5.95 -9.04 9.45
C VAL A 254 -7.24 -8.60 10.15
N VAL A 255 -7.10 -7.76 11.15
CA VAL A 255 -8.21 -7.26 11.96
C VAL A 255 -8.16 -5.72 11.99
N PRO A 256 -8.98 -5.03 11.20
CA PRO A 256 -9.14 -3.59 11.32
C PRO A 256 -9.95 -3.25 12.58
N ILE A 257 -9.54 -2.17 13.27
CA ILE A 257 -10.23 -1.63 14.44
C ILE A 257 -10.54 -0.17 14.14
N LYS A 258 -11.72 0.28 14.54
CA LYS A 258 -12.13 1.67 14.48
C LYS A 258 -12.79 2.10 15.80
N GLY A 259 -12.02 2.83 16.61
CA GLY A 259 -12.47 3.33 17.90
C GLY A 259 -12.68 2.23 18.96
N ILE A 260 -13.15 2.64 20.14
CA ILE A 260 -13.40 1.76 21.29
C ILE A 260 -14.57 0.83 21.01
N SER A 261 -14.37 -0.46 21.22
CA SER A 261 -15.43 -1.46 21.14
C SER A 261 -15.26 -2.52 22.23
N ASP A 262 -16.29 -2.74 23.02
CA ASP A 262 -16.34 -3.82 24.01
C ASP A 262 -16.13 -5.22 23.36
N LYS A 263 -16.37 -5.31 22.04
CA LYS A 263 -16.22 -6.54 21.26
C LYS A 263 -14.78 -6.86 20.86
N VAL A 264 -13.83 -5.91 21.01
CA VAL A 264 -12.41 -6.13 20.63
C VAL A 264 -11.86 -7.37 21.32
N LYS A 265 -12.00 -7.45 22.65
CA LYS A 265 -11.48 -8.57 23.43
C LYS A 265 -12.13 -9.91 23.01
N GLU A 266 -13.45 -9.95 22.84
CA GLU A 266 -14.15 -11.18 22.42
C GLU A 266 -13.70 -11.66 21.03
N THR A 267 -13.51 -10.72 20.09
CA THR A 267 -13.01 -11.03 18.76
C THR A 267 -11.59 -11.61 18.84
N LEU A 268 -10.69 -10.94 19.56
CA LEU A 268 -9.31 -11.40 19.72
C LEU A 268 -9.22 -12.76 20.42
N GLU A 269 -10.06 -13.05 21.41
CA GLU A 269 -10.15 -14.36 22.06
C GLU A 269 -10.62 -15.44 21.05
N SER A 270 -11.57 -15.14 20.18
CA SER A 270 -12.02 -16.08 19.15
C SER A 270 -10.90 -16.42 18.15
N ILE A 271 -10.05 -15.42 17.82
CA ILE A 271 -8.87 -15.60 16.97
C ILE A 271 -7.80 -16.42 17.71
N ALA A 272 -7.54 -16.15 18.99
CA ALA A 272 -6.60 -16.92 19.79
C ALA A 272 -7.04 -18.38 20.01
N SER A 273 -8.35 -18.67 19.90
CA SER A 273 -8.89 -20.03 20.02
C SER A 273 -8.69 -20.91 18.78
N GLN A 274 -8.15 -20.37 17.66
CA GLN A 274 -7.94 -21.14 16.43
C GLN A 274 -7.05 -22.37 16.69
N THR A 275 -7.40 -23.51 16.10
CA THR A 275 -6.62 -24.75 16.21
C THR A 275 -5.36 -24.75 15.33
N TYR A 276 -5.29 -23.88 14.36
CA TYR A 276 -4.12 -23.71 13.52
C TYR A 276 -2.99 -22.96 14.29
N ASP A 277 -1.79 -23.54 14.30
CA ASP A 277 -0.70 -23.08 15.19
C ASP A 277 0.25 -22.06 14.55
N ASN A 278 0.30 -22.00 13.21
CA ASN A 278 1.22 -21.09 12.51
C ASN A 278 0.52 -19.78 12.12
N LEU A 279 0.20 -18.97 13.13
CA LEU A 279 -0.55 -17.72 12.97
C LEU A 279 0.32 -16.48 13.13
N GLU A 280 0.05 -15.48 12.30
CA GLU A 280 0.39 -14.07 12.51
C GLU A 280 -0.92 -13.31 12.76
N LEU A 281 -0.91 -12.37 13.70
CA LEU A 281 -2.03 -11.46 13.93
C LEU A 281 -1.60 -10.03 13.57
N VAL A 282 -2.35 -9.38 12.65
CA VAL A 282 -2.10 -8.02 12.19
C VAL A 282 -3.32 -7.16 12.51
N ILE A 283 -3.18 -6.30 13.51
CA ILE A 283 -4.22 -5.39 13.97
C ILE A 283 -3.91 -4.00 13.43
N ILE A 284 -4.84 -3.42 12.67
CA ILE A 284 -4.74 -2.05 12.15
C ILE A 284 -5.75 -1.20 12.89
N ASP A 285 -5.28 -0.17 13.57
CA ASP A 285 -6.14 0.72 14.35
C ASP A 285 -6.27 2.07 13.66
N GLU A 286 -7.47 2.34 13.11
CA GLU A 286 -7.76 3.53 12.31
C GLU A 286 -8.04 4.78 13.15
N GLN A 287 -8.44 4.60 14.40
CA GLN A 287 -8.67 5.68 15.35
C GLN A 287 -8.09 5.29 16.71
N PRO A 288 -6.75 5.25 16.81
CA PRO A 288 -6.10 4.80 18.02
C PRO A 288 -6.43 5.73 19.18
N ASP A 289 -6.87 5.13 20.29
CA ASP A 289 -7.05 5.77 21.58
C ASP A 289 -6.30 4.98 22.65
N ILE A 290 -6.02 5.64 23.78
CA ILE A 290 -5.22 5.05 24.86
C ILE A 290 -5.89 3.79 25.42
N ASP A 291 -7.21 3.78 25.53
CA ASP A 291 -7.94 2.65 26.13
C ASP A 291 -7.92 1.43 25.22
N THR A 292 -8.13 1.60 23.91
CA THR A 292 -8.05 0.52 22.91
C THR A 292 -6.63 -0.04 22.82
N GLU A 293 -5.62 0.82 22.78
CA GLU A 293 -4.21 0.40 22.76
C GLU A 293 -3.87 -0.41 24.02
N ASP A 294 -4.29 0.05 25.18
CA ASP A 294 -4.07 -0.62 26.47
C ASP A 294 -4.77 -1.99 26.53
N ILE A 295 -6.01 -2.10 26.04
CA ILE A 295 -6.75 -3.37 25.96
C ILE A 295 -5.98 -4.37 25.10
N ILE A 296 -5.54 -3.96 23.90
CA ILE A 296 -4.81 -4.80 22.98
C ILE A 296 -3.46 -5.22 23.59
N ARG A 297 -2.70 -4.29 24.15
CA ARG A 297 -1.39 -4.58 24.77
C ARG A 297 -1.51 -5.57 25.94
N LYS A 298 -2.47 -5.36 26.81
CA LYS A 298 -2.74 -6.26 27.95
C LYS A 298 -3.21 -7.64 27.49
N TRP A 299 -4.08 -7.68 26.48
CA TRP A 299 -4.51 -8.94 25.88
C TRP A 299 -3.36 -9.68 25.19
N ALA A 300 -2.48 -8.98 24.49
CA ALA A 300 -1.38 -9.57 23.75
C ALA A 300 -0.26 -10.15 24.64
N GLU A 301 -0.11 -9.63 25.85
CA GLU A 301 1.02 -9.97 26.75
C GLU A 301 1.19 -11.49 26.98
N PRO A 302 0.14 -12.28 27.31
CA PRO A 302 0.27 -13.73 27.46
C PRO A 302 0.69 -14.45 26.17
N TYR A 303 0.43 -13.86 24.99
CA TYR A 303 0.67 -14.48 23.69
C TYR A 303 2.07 -14.18 23.13
N LYS A 304 2.78 -13.18 23.64
CA LYS A 304 4.12 -12.81 23.17
C LYS A 304 5.13 -13.97 23.26
N ASN A 305 5.00 -14.83 24.29
CA ASN A 305 5.98 -15.87 24.59
C ASN A 305 5.40 -17.29 24.61
N ASN A 306 4.10 -17.47 24.43
CA ASN A 306 3.48 -18.81 24.50
C ASN A 306 3.46 -19.56 23.16
N GLY A 307 3.94 -18.91 22.09
CA GLY A 307 4.03 -19.48 20.75
C GLY A 307 2.72 -19.57 19.98
N LYS A 308 1.61 -19.03 20.51
CA LYS A 308 0.31 -19.04 19.82
C LYS A 308 0.34 -18.23 18.52
N PHE A 309 0.90 -17.04 18.59
CA PHE A 309 1.18 -16.24 17.41
C PHE A 309 2.69 -16.22 17.16
N LYS A 310 3.11 -16.49 15.94
CA LYS A 310 4.51 -16.37 15.52
C LYS A 310 4.94 -14.92 15.39
N ASP A 311 3.98 -14.04 15.06
CA ASP A 311 4.14 -12.60 15.04
C ASP A 311 2.81 -11.93 15.42
N LEU A 312 2.87 -10.80 16.13
CA LEU A 312 1.73 -9.97 16.52
C LEU A 312 2.07 -8.53 16.24
N VAL A 313 1.41 -7.96 15.26
CA VAL A 313 1.58 -6.57 14.81
C VAL A 313 0.37 -5.78 15.24
N TYR A 314 0.57 -4.72 16.03
CA TYR A 314 -0.39 -3.65 16.27
C TYR A 314 0.13 -2.39 15.58
N PHE A 315 -0.64 -1.87 14.63
CA PHE A 315 -0.26 -0.72 13.83
C PHE A 315 -1.31 0.38 13.90
N PRO A 316 -1.09 1.39 14.76
CA PRO A 316 -1.96 2.55 14.85
C PRO A 316 -1.73 3.45 13.63
N LEU A 317 -2.80 3.83 12.96
CA LEU A 317 -2.73 4.76 11.84
C LEU A 317 -2.76 6.21 12.35
N PRO A 318 -2.02 7.11 11.72
CA PRO A 318 -1.99 8.53 12.09
C PRO A 318 -3.29 9.27 11.70
N ARG A 319 -4.11 8.65 10.85
CA ARG A 319 -5.41 9.17 10.39
C ARG A 319 -6.31 8.06 9.88
N GLU A 320 -7.60 8.35 9.79
CA GLU A 320 -8.59 7.48 9.17
C GLU A 320 -8.35 7.37 7.65
N VAL A 321 -8.42 6.14 7.13
CA VAL A 321 -8.26 5.83 5.70
C VAL A 321 -9.52 5.20 5.10
N GLY A 322 -10.33 4.53 5.94
CA GLY A 322 -11.55 3.85 5.54
C GLY A 322 -11.34 2.53 4.79
N PHE A 323 -12.45 1.85 4.57
CA PHE A 323 -12.49 0.67 3.71
C PHE A 323 -12.32 1.10 2.23
N PRO A 324 -11.55 0.42 1.39
CA PRO A 324 -10.82 -0.85 1.64
C PRO A 324 -9.35 -0.67 2.10
N TRP A 325 -8.88 0.60 2.22
CA TRP A 325 -7.47 0.89 2.47
C TRP A 325 -6.94 0.26 3.76
N ILE A 326 -7.77 0.21 4.81
CA ILE A 326 -7.36 -0.40 6.08
C ILE A 326 -7.02 -1.89 5.93
N TYR A 327 -7.76 -2.63 5.08
CA TYR A 327 -7.47 -4.04 4.79
C TYR A 327 -6.23 -4.21 3.89
N ASN A 328 -6.04 -3.28 2.93
CA ASN A 328 -4.82 -3.27 2.12
C ASN A 328 -3.58 -3.07 2.98
N ILE A 329 -3.59 -2.10 3.89
CA ILE A 329 -2.49 -1.86 4.84
C ILE A 329 -2.21 -3.13 5.65
N GLY A 330 -3.24 -3.78 6.19
CA GLY A 330 -3.09 -5.04 6.89
C GLY A 330 -2.49 -6.16 6.03
N ALA A 331 -2.93 -6.26 4.77
CA ALA A 331 -2.39 -7.24 3.83
C ALA A 331 -0.92 -6.95 3.46
N TYR A 332 -0.53 -5.68 3.30
CA TYR A 332 0.89 -5.29 3.04
C TYR A 332 1.79 -5.61 4.24
N LEU A 333 1.28 -5.44 5.46
CA LEU A 333 1.98 -5.81 6.69
C LEU A 333 2.09 -7.32 6.91
N SER A 334 1.26 -8.14 6.25
CA SER A 334 1.19 -9.58 6.42
C SER A 334 2.39 -10.31 5.81
N LYS A 335 2.96 -11.27 6.55
CA LYS A 335 4.07 -12.14 6.12
C LYS A 335 3.65 -13.57 5.82
N GLY A 336 2.42 -13.97 6.18
CA GLY A 336 1.93 -15.31 5.94
C GLY A 336 1.75 -15.65 4.46
N GLU A 337 1.88 -16.94 4.13
CA GLU A 337 1.49 -17.51 2.83
C GLU A 337 0.00 -17.28 2.55
N PHE A 338 -0.81 -17.30 3.61
CA PHE A 338 -2.24 -17.06 3.56
C PHE A 338 -2.60 -15.78 4.32
N ILE A 339 -3.62 -15.07 3.83
CA ILE A 339 -4.21 -13.91 4.51
C ILE A 339 -5.68 -14.21 4.78
N ALA A 340 -6.13 -14.04 6.01
CA ALA A 340 -7.52 -14.13 6.41
C ALA A 340 -8.02 -12.76 6.87
N PHE A 341 -9.18 -12.35 6.41
CA PHE A 341 -9.83 -11.13 6.91
C PHE A 341 -10.78 -11.45 8.08
N HIS A 342 -10.88 -10.49 8.98
CA HIS A 342 -11.74 -10.56 10.15
C HIS A 342 -12.20 -9.16 10.51
N ASN A 343 -13.40 -9.00 11.08
CA ASN A 343 -13.86 -7.72 11.61
C ASN A 343 -14.09 -7.78 13.12
N ILE A 344 -14.11 -6.63 13.76
CA ILE A 344 -14.50 -6.53 15.17
C ILE A 344 -16.01 -6.81 15.31
N GLY A 345 -16.34 -7.59 16.32
CA GLY A 345 -17.70 -8.09 16.57
C GLY A 345 -17.97 -9.46 15.99
N GLY A 346 -17.20 -9.89 14.98
CA GLY A 346 -17.26 -11.24 14.47
C GLY A 346 -16.51 -12.24 15.37
N LYS A 347 -16.92 -13.50 15.33
CA LYS A 347 -16.25 -14.61 16.03
C LYS A 347 -15.96 -15.74 15.06
N SER A 348 -14.73 -16.20 15.04
CA SER A 348 -14.33 -17.35 14.25
C SER A 348 -14.53 -18.66 15.01
N HIS A 349 -15.07 -19.67 14.34
CA HIS A 349 -15.03 -21.04 14.84
C HIS A 349 -13.57 -21.50 15.00
N PRO A 350 -13.20 -22.24 16.06
CA PRO A 350 -11.81 -22.64 16.31
C PRO A 350 -11.09 -23.33 15.12
N LYS A 351 -11.81 -24.04 14.29
CA LYS A 351 -11.26 -24.74 13.11
C LYS A 351 -11.35 -23.94 11.80
N ARG A 352 -11.70 -22.65 11.83
CA ARG A 352 -11.89 -21.89 10.59
C ARG A 352 -10.62 -21.86 9.75
N ILE A 353 -9.53 -21.36 10.28
CA ILE A 353 -8.27 -21.20 9.55
C ILE A 353 -7.71 -22.55 9.09
N GLU A 354 -7.76 -23.56 9.97
CA GLU A 354 -7.32 -24.92 9.65
C GLU A 354 -8.04 -25.50 8.44
N LYS A 355 -9.39 -25.47 8.43
CA LYS A 355 -10.21 -26.01 7.34
C LYS A 355 -10.01 -25.24 6.02
N GLN A 356 -9.93 -23.92 6.08
CA GLN A 356 -9.72 -23.09 4.88
C GLN A 356 -8.35 -23.36 4.25
N ILE A 357 -7.30 -23.46 5.06
CA ILE A 357 -5.94 -23.78 4.56
C ILE A 357 -5.90 -25.20 4.01
N GLU A 358 -6.49 -26.17 4.72
CA GLU A 358 -6.58 -27.55 4.24
C GLU A 358 -7.27 -27.63 2.87
N PHE A 359 -8.38 -26.88 2.69
CA PHE A 359 -9.05 -26.79 1.40
C PHE A 359 -8.13 -26.25 0.30
N LEU A 360 -7.47 -25.10 0.52
CA LEU A 360 -6.59 -24.49 -0.48
C LEU A 360 -5.36 -25.37 -0.80
N ARG A 361 -4.85 -26.13 0.16
CA ARG A 361 -3.73 -27.05 -0.05
C ARG A 361 -4.13 -28.26 -0.88
N ASN A 362 -5.32 -28.79 -0.64
CA ASN A 362 -5.84 -29.95 -1.36
C ASN A 362 -6.41 -29.56 -2.75
N ASN A 363 -6.70 -28.27 -2.97
CA ASN A 363 -7.33 -27.77 -4.18
C ASN A 363 -6.53 -26.57 -4.73
N PHE A 364 -5.34 -26.83 -5.24
CA PHE A 364 -4.38 -25.80 -5.67
C PHE A 364 -4.89 -24.88 -6.81
N MET A 365 -5.97 -25.26 -7.49
CA MET A 365 -6.63 -24.43 -8.50
C MET A 365 -7.37 -23.24 -7.89
N TYR A 366 -7.73 -23.31 -6.61
CA TYR A 366 -8.41 -22.24 -5.91
C TYR A 366 -7.41 -21.33 -5.19
N SER A 367 -7.68 -20.05 -5.23
CA SER A 367 -6.84 -19.02 -4.62
C SER A 367 -7.50 -18.34 -3.44
N VAL A 368 -8.82 -18.37 -3.37
CA VAL A 368 -9.64 -17.75 -2.32
C VAL A 368 -10.69 -18.73 -1.83
N VAL A 369 -10.93 -18.76 -0.52
CA VAL A 369 -11.99 -19.55 0.09
C VAL A 369 -12.68 -18.76 1.20
N GLY A 370 -14.01 -18.67 1.12
CA GLY A 370 -14.89 -18.19 2.18
C GLY A 370 -15.51 -19.31 3.00
N THR A 371 -16.41 -18.97 3.89
CA THR A 371 -17.24 -19.93 4.63
C THR A 371 -18.65 -19.40 4.81
N ASN A 372 -19.61 -20.29 5.01
CA ASN A 372 -20.92 -19.88 5.49
C ASN A 372 -20.80 -19.25 6.88
N TYR A 373 -21.75 -18.42 7.23
CA TYR A 373 -21.75 -17.72 8.53
C TYR A 373 -23.14 -17.70 9.16
N ASN A 374 -23.19 -17.43 10.46
CA ASN A 374 -24.42 -17.23 11.22
C ASN A 374 -24.49 -15.76 11.65
N ASP A 375 -25.55 -15.09 11.28
CA ASP A 375 -25.84 -13.72 11.70
C ASP A 375 -27.03 -13.72 12.66
N SER A 376 -26.77 -13.39 13.94
CA SER A 376 -27.81 -13.25 14.99
C SER A 376 -28.79 -14.43 15.06
N GLY A 377 -28.29 -15.66 14.81
CA GLY A 377 -29.08 -16.88 14.80
C GLY A 377 -29.66 -17.26 13.46
N ASN A 378 -29.46 -16.44 12.42
CA ASN A 378 -29.85 -16.76 11.05
C ASN A 378 -28.69 -17.39 10.29
N TYR A 379 -28.95 -18.59 9.73
CA TYR A 379 -27.98 -19.25 8.88
C TYR A 379 -27.99 -18.64 7.47
N ILE A 380 -26.85 -18.14 7.05
CA ILE A 380 -26.67 -17.60 5.71
C ILE A 380 -25.84 -18.61 4.90
N LYS A 381 -26.50 -19.27 3.94
CA LYS A 381 -25.88 -20.14 2.94
C LYS A 381 -25.67 -19.34 1.65
N PHE A 382 -24.47 -19.37 1.13
CA PHE A 382 -24.15 -18.76 -0.14
C PHE A 382 -24.52 -19.65 -1.33
N LYS A 383 -24.61 -19.05 -2.52
CA LYS A 383 -24.93 -19.78 -3.76
C LYS A 383 -23.83 -20.76 -4.11
N ASP A 384 -24.22 -21.86 -4.75
CA ASP A 384 -23.31 -22.92 -5.19
C ASP A 384 -22.45 -22.48 -6.41
N ASP A 385 -22.87 -21.45 -7.17
CA ASP A 385 -22.14 -20.90 -8.31
C ASP A 385 -21.72 -19.44 -8.03
N ILE A 386 -20.56 -19.30 -7.45
CA ILE A 386 -19.99 -17.99 -7.07
C ILE A 386 -19.64 -17.19 -8.31
N GLU A 387 -19.00 -17.81 -9.30
CA GLU A 387 -18.57 -17.14 -10.53
C GLU A 387 -19.77 -16.56 -11.27
N TYR A 388 -20.84 -17.33 -11.46
CA TYR A 388 -22.06 -16.86 -12.09
C TYR A 388 -22.70 -15.70 -11.30
N SER A 389 -22.74 -15.81 -9.96
CA SER A 389 -23.33 -14.77 -9.11
C SER A 389 -22.61 -13.43 -9.25
N TYR A 390 -21.28 -13.42 -9.27
CA TYR A 390 -20.51 -12.17 -9.41
C TYR A 390 -20.44 -11.65 -10.84
N THR A 391 -20.34 -12.53 -11.85
CA THR A 391 -20.07 -12.12 -13.24
C THR A 391 -21.32 -11.95 -14.09
N VAL A 392 -22.43 -12.59 -13.75
CA VAL A 392 -23.70 -12.56 -14.52
C VAL A 392 -24.82 -11.90 -13.74
N ASP A 393 -25.07 -12.31 -12.50
CA ASP A 393 -26.10 -11.72 -11.66
C ASP A 393 -25.68 -10.41 -11.02
N PHE A 394 -24.39 -10.11 -10.97
CA PHE A 394 -23.80 -8.98 -10.26
C PHE A 394 -24.26 -8.88 -8.80
N MET A 395 -24.31 -10.04 -8.12
CA MET A 395 -24.76 -10.14 -6.73
C MET A 395 -23.67 -10.71 -5.84
N PRO A 396 -23.34 -10.06 -4.70
CA PRO A 396 -22.41 -10.61 -3.74
C PRO A 396 -22.98 -11.90 -3.13
N CYS A 397 -22.18 -12.93 -3.07
CA CYS A 397 -22.57 -14.21 -2.47
C CYS A 397 -21.52 -14.78 -1.52
N MET A 398 -20.59 -13.95 -1.06
CA MET A 398 -19.59 -14.29 -0.04
C MET A 398 -19.54 -13.19 1.02
N ASN A 399 -19.31 -13.57 2.26
CA ASN A 399 -19.02 -12.59 3.30
C ASN A 399 -17.53 -12.31 3.33
N PHE A 400 -17.17 -11.05 3.09
CA PHE A 400 -15.80 -10.57 3.02
C PHE A 400 -14.95 -10.94 4.25
N ASN A 401 -15.54 -10.88 5.45
CA ASN A 401 -14.87 -11.19 6.70
C ASN A 401 -14.59 -12.69 6.91
N THR A 402 -15.14 -13.55 6.04
CA THR A 402 -14.86 -14.97 6.06
C THR A 402 -13.75 -15.40 5.11
N LEU A 403 -13.24 -14.47 4.28
CA LEU A 403 -12.26 -14.78 3.26
C LEU A 403 -10.92 -15.20 3.86
N LEU A 404 -10.34 -16.23 3.27
CA LEU A 404 -8.94 -16.60 3.38
C LEU A 404 -8.39 -16.84 1.97
N PHE A 405 -7.24 -16.28 1.66
CA PHE A 405 -6.66 -16.36 0.32
C PHE A 405 -5.13 -16.46 0.35
N ARG A 406 -4.55 -16.87 -0.77
CA ARG A 406 -3.11 -16.90 -0.96
C ARG A 406 -2.58 -15.47 -1.06
N SER A 407 -1.56 -15.15 -0.29
CA SER A 407 -1.03 -13.78 -0.19
C SER A 407 -0.41 -13.25 -1.49
N ASP A 408 -0.01 -14.14 -2.42
CA ASP A 408 0.51 -13.74 -3.74
C ASP A 408 -0.52 -13.00 -4.60
N ILE A 409 -1.81 -13.13 -4.29
CA ILE A 409 -2.86 -12.29 -4.89
C ILE A 409 -2.55 -10.80 -4.65
N ILE A 410 -2.26 -10.42 -3.41
CA ILE A 410 -1.92 -9.03 -3.08
C ILE A 410 -0.64 -8.59 -3.76
N ASP A 411 0.36 -9.47 -3.81
CA ASP A 411 1.64 -9.19 -4.47
C ASP A 411 1.46 -8.92 -5.98
N LYS A 412 0.47 -9.56 -6.63
CA LYS A 412 0.18 -9.44 -8.07
C LYS A 412 -0.83 -8.34 -8.40
N THR A 413 -1.84 -8.14 -7.57
CA THR A 413 -2.92 -7.18 -7.84
C THR A 413 -2.71 -5.82 -7.19
N GLY A 414 -1.86 -5.73 -6.16
CA GLY A 414 -1.69 -4.54 -5.33
C GLY A 414 -2.74 -4.43 -4.21
N GLY A 415 -3.79 -5.23 -4.23
CA GLY A 415 -4.85 -5.26 -3.21
C GLY A 415 -6.25 -4.95 -3.74
N MET A 416 -7.07 -4.30 -2.93
CA MET A 416 -8.39 -3.83 -3.29
C MET A 416 -8.33 -2.39 -3.80
N ASN A 417 -9.09 -2.08 -4.82
CA ASN A 417 -9.28 -0.71 -5.27
C ASN A 417 -10.54 -0.10 -4.63
N LYS A 418 -10.77 1.18 -4.91
CA LYS A 418 -11.88 1.94 -4.36
C LYS A 418 -12.77 2.53 -5.48
N ARG A 419 -12.91 1.75 -6.54
CA ARG A 419 -13.55 2.17 -7.78
C ARG A 419 -15.07 2.33 -7.65
N ILE A 420 -15.69 1.50 -6.80
CA ILE A 420 -17.14 1.50 -6.56
C ILE A 420 -17.39 1.68 -5.07
N ASP A 421 -17.81 2.87 -4.68
CA ASP A 421 -18.09 3.21 -3.28
C ASP A 421 -19.24 2.35 -2.73
N GLY A 422 -18.99 1.70 -1.58
CA GLY A 422 -19.94 0.83 -0.90
C GLY A 422 -20.12 -0.56 -1.52
N ALA A 423 -19.27 -0.95 -2.49
CA ALA A 423 -19.26 -2.27 -3.09
C ALA A 423 -17.82 -2.80 -3.33
N GLU A 424 -16.87 -2.32 -2.56
CA GLU A 424 -15.45 -2.64 -2.70
C GLU A 424 -15.14 -4.11 -2.40
N ASP A 425 -15.91 -4.71 -1.49
CA ASP A 425 -15.85 -6.14 -1.19
C ASP A 425 -16.35 -7.00 -2.37
N PHE A 426 -17.43 -6.56 -3.03
CA PHE A 426 -17.90 -7.19 -4.27
C PHE A 426 -16.85 -7.02 -5.36
N GLU A 427 -16.32 -5.82 -5.55
CA GLU A 427 -15.35 -5.53 -6.62
C GLU A 427 -14.06 -6.33 -6.45
N PHE A 428 -13.59 -6.54 -5.21
CA PHE A 428 -12.42 -7.37 -4.96
C PHE A 428 -12.58 -8.78 -5.52
N ILE A 429 -13.67 -9.46 -5.17
CA ILE A 429 -13.95 -10.82 -5.67
C ILE A 429 -14.19 -10.83 -7.19
N PHE A 430 -14.95 -9.86 -7.70
CA PHE A 430 -15.20 -9.69 -9.13
C PHE A 430 -13.90 -9.55 -9.93
N ASN A 431 -12.97 -8.69 -9.47
CA ASN A 431 -11.67 -8.49 -10.10
C ASN A 431 -10.81 -9.76 -10.04
N LEU A 432 -10.85 -10.51 -8.94
CA LEU A 432 -10.14 -11.78 -8.85
C LEU A 432 -10.67 -12.79 -9.89
N LEU A 433 -11.97 -12.95 -10.02
CA LEU A 433 -12.60 -13.84 -11.01
C LEU A 433 -12.23 -13.42 -12.45
N HIS A 434 -12.28 -12.13 -12.76
CA HIS A 434 -11.88 -11.59 -14.08
C HIS A 434 -10.39 -11.81 -14.41
N ASN A 435 -9.53 -11.84 -13.39
CA ASN A 435 -8.12 -12.19 -13.54
C ASN A 435 -7.85 -13.70 -13.52
N GLY A 436 -8.89 -14.53 -13.61
CA GLY A 436 -8.78 -15.97 -13.73
C GLY A 436 -8.50 -16.71 -12.41
N TYR A 437 -8.61 -16.02 -11.27
CA TYR A 437 -8.54 -16.69 -9.97
C TYR A 437 -9.83 -17.46 -9.68
N ARG A 438 -9.72 -18.62 -9.08
CA ARG A 438 -10.88 -19.42 -8.66
C ARG A 438 -11.17 -19.17 -7.19
N VAL A 439 -12.44 -19.00 -6.90
CA VAL A 439 -12.99 -18.68 -5.58
C VAL A 439 -13.97 -19.77 -5.17
N GLU A 440 -13.98 -20.19 -3.92
CA GLU A 440 -14.90 -21.21 -3.38
C GLU A 440 -15.43 -20.77 -2.01
N ASN A 441 -16.52 -21.38 -1.58
CA ASN A 441 -17.09 -21.16 -0.26
C ASN A 441 -17.39 -22.50 0.43
N LEU A 442 -16.77 -22.73 1.59
CA LEU A 442 -17.04 -23.94 2.37
C LEU A 442 -18.48 -23.93 2.89
N SER A 443 -19.12 -25.08 2.84
CA SER A 443 -20.49 -25.29 3.35
C SER A 443 -20.58 -25.21 4.88
N ASP A 444 -19.47 -25.33 5.57
CA ASP A 444 -19.41 -25.23 7.03
C ASP A 444 -19.74 -23.80 7.51
N ILE A 445 -20.40 -23.66 8.65
CA ILE A 445 -20.53 -22.41 9.38
C ILE A 445 -19.28 -22.25 10.24
N LEU A 446 -18.37 -21.39 9.83
CA LEU A 446 -17.11 -21.16 10.54
C LEU A 446 -16.94 -19.71 11.00
N TYR A 447 -17.99 -18.90 10.87
CA TYR A 447 -18.00 -17.50 11.28
C TYR A 447 -19.36 -17.11 11.88
N TYR A 448 -19.35 -16.27 12.90
CA TYR A 448 -20.52 -15.79 13.63
C TYR A 448 -20.43 -14.27 13.76
N GLN A 449 -21.48 -13.57 13.39
CA GLN A 449 -21.58 -12.11 13.41
C GLN A 449 -22.60 -11.64 14.43
#